data_7f5c17784e6a83178e1db60381691217
#
_entry.id   7f5c17784e6a83178e1db60381691217
#
_cell.length_a   1.000
_cell.length_b   1.000
_cell.length_c   1.000
_cell.angle_alpha   90.00
_cell.angle_beta   90.00
_cell.angle_gamma   90.00
#
_symmetry.space_group_name_H-M   'P 1'
#
loop_
_entity.id
_entity.type
_entity.pdbx_description
1 polymer ?
#
loop_
_entity_poly.entity_id
_entity_poly.type
_entity_poly.pdbx_seq_one_letter_code
_entity_poly.pdbx_strand_id
1 'polypeptide(L)'
;DPSSLVGNGKMLRSRLLWGDDQAITLAEVAERAGLDIEICRRARMLMGLPDPGDEPVCRTAEIDTFRGFAAGIELYGEAAILQFTRVLGSAMATVAEGALSVFGRQLADHDRPPEGDQYVLAAFDALESFRIVPEVMGVIAKLQFDLATDRLDGEPGQMQVGSVGFVDLTGSTKATERLGTDAMVPALTRFEEWAAELAVGAGGRVVKYIGDEVMFLSPDLVAATGVAIELIDRVGEDPVLRSARAGVAHGPLLSRDGDWYGSTVNLAARLVDRAKPGAVLLSGEGASEVPGAVARGRRRIRDLPERVELWRIG
;
A
#
# COMPACT_ATOMS: atom_id res chain seq x y z
N ASP A 1 -14.54 23.99 -31.29
CA ASP A 1 -13.57 23.30 -32.15
C ASP A 1 -12.85 22.25 -31.27
N PRO A 2 -13.08 20.92 -31.51
CA PRO A 2 -12.45 19.83 -30.71
C PRO A 2 -10.93 19.88 -30.67
N SER A 3 -10.29 20.37 -31.72
CA SER A 3 -8.84 20.53 -31.78
C SER A 3 -8.30 21.56 -30.77
N SER A 4 -9.11 22.52 -30.35
CA SER A 4 -8.76 23.47 -29.30
C SER A 4 -8.85 22.87 -27.88
N LEU A 5 -9.66 21.83 -27.70
CA LEU A 5 -9.81 21.13 -26.42
C LEU A 5 -8.64 20.17 -26.13
N VAL A 6 -8.07 19.53 -27.13
CA VAL A 6 -6.90 18.65 -26.97
C VAL A 6 -5.65 19.46 -26.57
N GLY A 7 -5.45 20.65 -27.14
CA GLY A 7 -4.39 21.59 -26.72
C GLY A 7 -4.63 22.18 -25.30
N ASN A 8 -5.86 22.20 -24.83
CA ASN A 8 -6.29 22.74 -23.54
C ASN A 8 -6.51 21.67 -22.45
N GLY A 9 -6.19 20.40 -22.69
CA GLY A 9 -6.40 19.31 -21.72
C GLY A 9 -5.79 19.57 -20.34
N LYS A 10 -4.62 20.19 -20.29
CA LYS A 10 -4.01 20.64 -19.02
C LYS A 10 -4.84 21.70 -18.30
N MET A 11 -5.36 22.67 -19.04
CA MET A 11 -6.16 23.76 -18.48
C MET A 11 -7.51 23.24 -18.00
N LEU A 12 -8.17 22.38 -18.77
CA LEU A 12 -9.44 21.75 -18.39
C LEU A 12 -9.30 20.91 -17.13
N ARG A 13 -8.28 20.03 -17.08
CA ARG A 13 -7.96 19.23 -15.89
C ARG A 13 -7.68 20.10 -14.67
N SER A 14 -6.89 21.15 -14.84
CA SER A 14 -6.59 22.09 -13.76
C SER A 14 -7.85 22.74 -13.21
N ARG A 15 -8.75 23.18 -14.08
CA ARG A 15 -10.01 23.82 -13.70
C ARG A 15 -10.98 22.85 -13.01
N LEU A 16 -11.00 21.60 -13.42
CA LEU A 16 -11.81 20.55 -12.79
C LEU A 16 -11.34 20.21 -11.38
N LEU A 17 -10.02 20.06 -11.19
CA LEU A 17 -9.45 19.68 -9.91
C LEU A 17 -9.38 20.86 -8.93
N TRP A 18 -9.10 22.06 -9.42
CA TRP A 18 -8.76 23.24 -8.60
C TRP A 18 -9.78 24.38 -8.72
N GLY A 19 -10.77 24.27 -9.62
CA GLY A 19 -11.74 25.36 -9.86
C GLY A 19 -11.04 26.62 -10.36
N ASP A 20 -11.38 27.73 -9.72
CA ASP A 20 -10.79 29.06 -10.00
C ASP A 20 -9.59 29.38 -9.09
N ASP A 21 -9.01 28.35 -8.40
CA ASP A 21 -7.84 28.55 -7.54
C ASP A 21 -6.64 29.00 -8.38
N GLN A 22 -6.04 30.11 -7.94
CA GLN A 22 -4.96 30.75 -8.67
C GLN A 22 -3.67 29.98 -8.59
N ALA A 23 -2.95 29.92 -9.70
CA ALA A 23 -1.59 29.45 -9.72
C ALA A 23 -0.66 30.53 -9.17
N ILE A 24 0.17 30.15 -8.21
CA ILE A 24 1.17 30.99 -7.55
C ILE A 24 2.53 30.30 -7.56
N THR A 25 3.58 31.05 -7.26
CA THR A 25 4.95 30.50 -7.14
C THR A 25 5.14 29.78 -5.80
N LEU A 26 6.14 28.92 -5.72
CA LEU A 26 6.52 28.29 -4.45
C LEU A 26 7.03 29.33 -3.43
N ALA A 27 7.68 30.39 -3.90
CA ALA A 27 8.11 31.49 -3.06
C ALA A 27 6.95 32.19 -2.37
N GLU A 28 5.85 32.46 -3.09
CA GLU A 28 4.62 33.04 -2.53
C GLU A 28 3.94 32.07 -1.53
N VAL A 29 3.96 30.76 -1.79
CA VAL A 29 3.47 29.76 -0.82
C VAL A 29 4.30 29.79 0.45
N ALA A 30 5.62 29.77 0.34
CA ALA A 30 6.56 29.77 1.47
C ALA A 30 6.40 31.04 2.33
N GLU A 31 6.38 32.20 1.69
CA GLU A 31 6.18 33.50 2.37
C GLU A 31 4.84 33.52 3.14
N ARG A 32 3.74 33.15 2.48
CA ARG A 32 2.38 33.19 3.08
C ARG A 32 2.14 32.08 4.12
N ALA A 33 2.90 30.98 4.04
CA ALA A 33 2.88 29.91 5.04
C ALA A 33 3.81 30.18 6.22
N GLY A 34 4.75 31.14 6.11
CA GLY A 34 5.76 31.43 7.13
C GLY A 34 6.85 30.37 7.24
N LEU A 35 7.19 29.72 6.10
CA LEU A 35 8.22 28.69 6.04
C LEU A 35 9.39 29.12 5.14
N ASP A 36 10.56 28.56 5.41
CA ASP A 36 11.68 28.64 4.49
C ASP A 36 11.37 27.94 3.17
N ILE A 37 11.73 28.56 2.05
CA ILE A 37 11.46 28.02 0.71
C ILE A 37 12.13 26.66 0.47
N GLU A 38 13.31 26.43 1.06
CA GLU A 38 14.02 25.15 0.93
C GLU A 38 13.29 24.02 1.66
N ILE A 39 12.63 24.32 2.79
CA ILE A 39 11.76 23.36 3.48
C ILE A 39 10.55 23.03 2.60
N CYS A 40 9.92 24.05 2.00
CA CYS A 40 8.80 23.84 1.08
C CYS A 40 9.22 23.01 -0.15
N ARG A 41 10.39 23.29 -0.72
CA ARG A 41 10.96 22.54 -1.86
C ARG A 41 11.23 21.08 -1.49
N ARG A 42 11.85 20.84 -0.36
CA ARG A 42 12.08 19.46 0.16
C ARG A 42 10.78 18.71 0.44
N ALA A 43 9.82 19.35 1.07
CA ALA A 43 8.53 18.75 1.34
C ALA A 43 7.82 18.36 0.04
N ARG A 44 7.80 19.23 -0.98
CA ARG A 44 7.23 18.89 -2.30
C ARG A 44 7.91 17.69 -2.95
N MET A 45 9.23 17.65 -2.97
CA MET A 45 9.97 16.50 -3.50
C MET A 45 9.64 15.20 -2.75
N LEU A 46 9.51 15.26 -1.43
CA LEU A 46 9.12 14.11 -0.60
C LEU A 46 7.67 13.67 -0.84
N MET A 47 6.79 14.59 -1.27
CA MET A 47 5.45 14.26 -1.74
C MET A 47 5.44 13.65 -3.16
N GLY A 48 6.59 13.53 -3.83
CA GLY A 48 6.68 13.06 -5.22
C GLY A 48 6.34 14.14 -6.25
N LEU A 49 6.28 15.42 -5.84
CA LEU A 49 6.03 16.54 -6.74
C LEU A 49 7.35 17.14 -7.23
N PRO A 50 7.46 17.50 -8.53
CA PRO A 50 8.67 18.11 -9.06
C PRO A 50 8.92 19.50 -8.45
N ASP A 51 10.20 19.91 -8.42
CA ASP A 51 10.55 21.30 -8.08
C ASP A 51 9.99 22.24 -9.16
N PRO A 52 9.16 23.21 -8.79
CA PRO A 52 8.55 24.13 -9.76
C PRO A 52 9.51 25.24 -10.21
N GLY A 53 10.65 25.42 -9.56
CA GLY A 53 11.50 26.62 -9.75
C GLY A 53 10.70 27.90 -9.43
N ASP A 54 10.77 28.86 -10.34
CA ASP A 54 10.04 30.15 -10.24
C ASP A 54 8.69 30.12 -10.99
N GLU A 55 8.27 28.98 -11.53
CA GLU A 55 7.03 28.90 -12.29
C GLU A 55 5.80 28.92 -11.35
N PRO A 56 4.71 29.63 -11.73
CA PRO A 56 3.48 29.70 -10.95
C PRO A 56 2.63 28.44 -11.19
N VAL A 57 3.04 27.31 -10.61
CA VAL A 57 2.34 26.01 -10.72
C VAL A 57 1.76 25.53 -9.41
N CYS A 58 2.11 26.16 -8.28
CA CYS A 58 1.51 25.89 -6.99
C CYS A 58 0.09 26.46 -6.91
N ARG A 59 -0.69 26.01 -5.94
CA ARG A 59 -2.07 26.46 -5.72
C ARG A 59 -2.19 27.20 -4.39
N THR A 60 -3.13 28.17 -4.31
CA THR A 60 -3.35 28.89 -3.05
C THR A 60 -3.78 27.95 -1.94
N ALA A 61 -4.47 26.84 -2.25
CA ALA A 61 -4.79 25.77 -1.30
C ALA A 61 -3.54 25.12 -0.65
N GLU A 62 -2.38 25.17 -1.30
CA GLU A 62 -1.13 24.64 -0.72
C GLU A 62 -0.65 25.47 0.47
N ILE A 63 -1.05 26.74 0.57
CA ILE A 63 -0.65 27.62 1.69
C ILE A 63 -1.11 27.05 3.01
N ASP A 64 -2.35 26.59 3.12
CA ASP A 64 -2.87 26.02 4.36
C ASP A 64 -2.23 24.68 4.68
N THR A 65 -1.88 23.89 3.66
CA THR A 65 -1.09 22.67 3.83
C THR A 65 0.27 22.98 4.44
N PHE A 66 0.98 23.96 3.90
CA PHE A 66 2.30 24.35 4.41
C PHE A 66 2.24 25.08 5.76
N ARG A 67 1.16 25.79 6.08
CA ARG A 67 0.89 26.27 7.45
C ARG A 67 0.74 25.13 8.44
N GLY A 68 0.02 24.07 8.04
CA GLY A 68 -0.06 22.84 8.84
C GLY A 68 1.31 22.21 9.06
N PHE A 69 2.19 22.21 8.05
CA PHE A 69 3.57 21.74 8.19
C PHE A 69 4.39 22.63 9.14
N ALA A 70 4.24 23.95 9.06
CA ALA A 70 4.90 24.86 9.98
C ALA A 70 4.54 24.57 11.44
N ALA A 71 3.25 24.43 11.73
CA ALA A 71 2.76 24.06 13.06
C ALA A 71 3.28 22.67 13.51
N GLY A 72 3.31 21.71 12.58
CA GLY A 72 3.85 20.37 12.85
C GLY A 72 5.35 20.39 13.14
N ILE A 73 6.12 21.20 12.41
CA ILE A 73 7.56 21.38 12.64
C ILE A 73 7.84 21.97 14.03
N GLU A 74 7.02 22.93 14.46
CA GLU A 74 7.13 23.52 15.79
C GLU A 74 6.88 22.48 16.90
N LEU A 75 5.91 21.56 16.71
CA LEU A 75 5.55 20.55 17.71
C LEU A 75 6.48 19.32 17.69
N TYR A 76 6.85 18.83 16.52
CA TYR A 76 7.50 17.52 16.35
C TYR A 76 8.92 17.61 15.77
N GLY A 77 9.33 18.79 15.32
CA GLY A 77 10.60 19.02 14.63
C GLY A 77 10.53 18.72 13.12
N GLU A 78 11.44 19.38 12.37
CA GLU A 78 11.50 19.31 10.90
C GLU A 78 11.66 17.87 10.39
N ALA A 79 12.58 17.11 10.99
CA ALA A 79 12.88 15.76 10.55
C ALA A 79 11.66 14.83 10.62
N ALA A 80 10.86 14.91 11.69
CA ALA A 80 9.66 14.10 11.86
C ALA A 80 8.58 14.46 10.84
N ILE A 81 8.37 15.76 10.59
CA ILE A 81 7.39 16.22 9.62
C ILE A 81 7.80 15.86 8.19
N LEU A 82 9.05 16.03 7.82
CA LEU A 82 9.52 15.61 6.49
C LEU A 82 9.44 14.09 6.29
N GLN A 83 9.71 13.30 7.34
CA GLN A 83 9.51 11.85 7.30
C GLN A 83 8.04 11.50 7.07
N PHE A 84 7.13 12.12 7.82
CA PHE A 84 5.68 11.91 7.64
C PHE A 84 5.20 12.35 6.25
N THR A 85 5.71 13.49 5.76
CA THR A 85 5.41 14.01 4.41
C THR A 85 5.76 12.99 3.32
N ARG A 86 6.89 12.30 3.45
CA ARG A 86 7.29 11.24 2.51
C ARG A 86 6.29 10.08 2.51
N VAL A 87 5.86 9.63 3.69
CA VAL A 87 4.86 8.55 3.80
C VAL A 87 3.54 8.97 3.17
N LEU A 88 3.08 10.19 3.50
CA LEU A 88 1.85 10.74 2.94
C LEU A 88 1.91 10.87 1.42
N GLY A 89 3.00 11.43 0.88
CA GLY A 89 3.19 11.59 -0.56
C GLY A 89 3.16 10.26 -1.30
N SER A 90 3.86 9.25 -0.80
CA SER A 90 3.87 7.90 -1.38
C SER A 90 2.49 7.26 -1.36
N ALA A 91 1.76 7.36 -0.25
CA ALA A 91 0.41 6.83 -0.13
C ALA A 91 -0.56 7.52 -1.12
N MET A 92 -0.48 8.85 -1.23
CA MET A 92 -1.32 9.61 -2.13
C MET A 92 -1.02 9.34 -3.61
N ALA A 93 0.24 9.14 -3.97
CA ALA A 93 0.61 8.73 -5.32
C ALA A 93 -0.02 7.37 -5.68
N THR A 94 0.06 6.39 -4.77
CA THR A 94 -0.58 5.07 -4.94
C THR A 94 -2.10 5.18 -5.11
N VAL A 95 -2.76 6.01 -4.29
CA VAL A 95 -4.21 6.26 -4.41
C VAL A 95 -4.55 6.89 -5.76
N ALA A 96 -3.77 7.89 -6.20
CA ALA A 96 -4.01 8.57 -7.48
C ALA A 96 -3.83 7.61 -8.67
N GLU A 97 -2.76 6.79 -8.66
CA GLU A 97 -2.51 5.79 -9.70
C GLU A 97 -3.59 4.69 -9.72
N GLY A 98 -4.02 4.22 -8.53
CA GLY A 98 -5.10 3.26 -8.40
C GLY A 98 -6.43 3.79 -8.97
N ALA A 99 -6.76 5.03 -8.65
CA ALA A 99 -7.94 5.70 -9.18
C ALA A 99 -7.88 5.82 -10.71
N LEU A 100 -6.74 6.24 -11.27
CA LEU A 100 -6.54 6.31 -12.72
C LEU A 100 -6.61 4.93 -13.39
N SER A 101 -6.13 3.88 -12.73
CA SER A 101 -6.20 2.51 -13.23
C SER A 101 -7.64 1.99 -13.33
N VAL A 102 -8.50 2.30 -12.34
CA VAL A 102 -9.94 1.97 -12.40
C VAL A 102 -10.60 2.66 -13.59
N PHE A 103 -10.32 3.95 -13.77
CA PHE A 103 -10.84 4.71 -14.89
C PHE A 103 -10.37 4.19 -16.26
N GLY A 104 -9.07 3.89 -16.40
CA GLY A 104 -8.52 3.35 -17.65
C GLY A 104 -9.17 2.03 -18.05
N ARG A 105 -9.48 1.15 -17.10
CA ARG A 105 -10.20 -0.11 -17.36
C ARG A 105 -11.63 0.14 -17.85
N GLN A 106 -12.35 1.06 -17.23
CA GLN A 106 -13.71 1.39 -17.63
C GLN A 106 -13.77 1.94 -19.06
N LEU A 107 -12.76 2.69 -19.50
CA LEU A 107 -12.65 3.15 -20.89
C LEU A 107 -12.32 2.02 -21.87
N ALA A 108 -11.52 1.04 -21.44
CA ALA A 108 -11.12 -0.10 -22.27
C ALA A 108 -12.21 -1.17 -22.43
N ASP A 109 -13.13 -1.29 -21.46
CA ASP A 109 -14.23 -2.28 -21.46
C ASP A 109 -15.37 -1.92 -22.43
N HIS A 110 -15.33 -0.76 -23.09
CA HIS A 110 -16.28 -0.44 -24.14
C HIS A 110 -15.87 -1.18 -25.41
N ASP A 111 -16.80 -1.88 -26.04
CA ASP A 111 -16.62 -2.58 -27.34
C ASP A 111 -16.03 -1.69 -28.42
N ARG A 112 -16.04 -0.40 -28.22
CA ARG A 112 -15.39 0.61 -29.02
C ARG A 112 -14.91 1.74 -28.12
N PRO A 113 -13.59 1.94 -27.96
CA PRO A 113 -13.09 3.07 -27.19
C PRO A 113 -13.67 4.37 -27.75
N PRO A 114 -14.14 5.29 -26.85
CA PRO A 114 -14.70 6.54 -27.29
C PRO A 114 -13.66 7.34 -28.09
N GLU A 115 -14.02 7.83 -29.27
CA GLU A 115 -13.14 8.64 -30.12
C GLU A 115 -13.58 10.10 -30.12
N GLY A 116 -12.65 11.03 -30.28
CA GLY A 116 -12.93 12.44 -30.42
C GLY A 116 -13.64 13.06 -29.20
N ASP A 117 -14.78 13.70 -29.42
CA ASP A 117 -15.55 14.42 -28.40
C ASP A 117 -16.10 13.49 -27.31
N GLN A 118 -16.40 12.24 -27.64
CA GLN A 118 -16.89 11.24 -26.66
C GLN A 118 -15.81 10.85 -25.66
N TYR A 119 -14.55 10.75 -26.11
CA TYR A 119 -13.41 10.50 -25.21
C TYR A 119 -13.21 11.67 -24.24
N VAL A 120 -13.35 12.91 -24.73
CA VAL A 120 -13.25 14.11 -23.90
C VAL A 120 -14.36 14.16 -22.86
N LEU A 121 -15.60 13.81 -23.23
CA LEU A 121 -16.74 13.76 -22.31
C LEU A 121 -16.56 12.65 -21.26
N ALA A 122 -16.17 11.46 -21.66
CA ALA A 122 -15.93 10.37 -20.74
C ALA A 122 -14.77 10.67 -19.76
N ALA A 123 -13.71 11.31 -20.24
CA ALA A 123 -12.62 11.78 -19.40
C ALA A 123 -13.07 12.88 -18.42
N PHE A 124 -14.00 13.74 -18.86
CA PHE A 124 -14.60 14.76 -18.02
C PHE A 124 -15.45 14.17 -16.90
N ASP A 125 -16.36 13.27 -17.22
CA ASP A 125 -17.25 12.58 -16.26
C ASP A 125 -16.43 11.80 -15.21
N ALA A 126 -15.34 11.18 -15.64
CA ALA A 126 -14.42 10.51 -14.74
C ALA A 126 -13.73 11.49 -13.79
N LEU A 127 -13.15 12.57 -14.29
CA LEU A 127 -12.51 13.59 -13.47
C LEU A 127 -13.52 14.24 -12.49
N GLU A 128 -14.77 14.43 -12.90
CA GLU A 128 -15.82 14.93 -12.01
C GLU A 128 -16.15 13.92 -10.91
N SER A 129 -16.16 12.63 -11.21
CA SER A 129 -16.30 11.55 -10.22
C SER A 129 -15.18 11.55 -9.18
N PHE A 130 -13.97 11.98 -9.54
CA PHE A 130 -12.85 12.11 -8.61
C PHE A 130 -13.01 13.25 -7.60
N ARG A 131 -13.93 14.16 -7.77
CA ARG A 131 -14.15 15.26 -6.81
C ARG A 131 -14.57 14.77 -5.43
N ILE A 132 -15.19 13.59 -5.34
CA ILE A 132 -15.56 12.97 -4.06
C ILE A 132 -14.37 12.27 -3.37
N VAL A 133 -13.32 11.94 -4.11
CA VAL A 133 -12.18 11.15 -3.58
C VAL A 133 -11.53 11.81 -2.36
N PRO A 134 -11.22 13.12 -2.34
CA PRO A 134 -10.63 13.77 -1.17
C PRO A 134 -11.50 13.67 0.08
N GLU A 135 -12.83 13.76 -0.05
CA GLU A 135 -13.76 13.63 1.07
C GLU A 135 -13.79 12.21 1.62
N VAL A 136 -13.88 11.22 0.73
CA VAL A 136 -13.82 9.80 1.09
C VAL A 136 -12.50 9.46 1.75
N MET A 137 -11.38 9.95 1.22
CA MET A 137 -10.06 9.78 1.81
C MET A 137 -9.97 10.37 3.22
N GLY A 138 -10.56 11.55 3.44
CA GLY A 138 -10.61 12.17 4.76
C GLY A 138 -11.35 11.32 5.79
N VAL A 139 -12.44 10.67 5.40
CA VAL A 139 -13.18 9.74 6.26
C VAL A 139 -12.37 8.48 6.53
N ILE A 140 -11.82 7.85 5.49
CA ILE A 140 -10.99 6.64 5.62
C ILE A 140 -9.78 6.90 6.51
N ALA A 141 -9.11 8.06 6.33
CA ALA A 141 -7.97 8.43 7.16
C ALA A 141 -8.36 8.50 8.64
N LYS A 142 -9.48 9.14 8.99
CA LYS A 142 -9.97 9.21 10.38
C LYS A 142 -10.24 7.81 10.95
N LEU A 143 -10.91 6.94 10.21
CA LEU A 143 -11.16 5.56 10.62
C LEU A 143 -9.86 4.78 10.82
N GLN A 144 -8.86 4.96 9.96
CA GLN A 144 -7.56 4.31 10.12
C GLN A 144 -6.76 4.87 11.31
N PHE A 145 -6.89 6.16 11.62
CA PHE A 145 -6.30 6.74 12.82
C PHE A 145 -6.94 6.18 14.10
N ASP A 146 -8.26 6.05 14.16
CA ASP A 146 -8.94 5.41 15.31
C ASP A 146 -8.44 3.99 15.52
N LEU A 147 -8.44 3.17 14.45
CA LEU A 147 -7.93 1.80 14.50
C LEU A 147 -6.44 1.72 14.86
N ALA A 148 -5.64 2.71 14.46
CA ALA A 148 -4.23 2.75 14.78
C ALA A 148 -4.00 3.12 16.25
N THR A 149 -4.79 4.05 16.81
CA THR A 149 -4.74 4.43 18.23
C THR A 149 -5.17 3.29 19.15
N ASP A 150 -6.19 2.53 18.79
CA ASP A 150 -6.62 1.35 19.56
C ASP A 150 -5.56 0.25 19.63
N ARG A 151 -4.63 0.23 18.66
CA ARG A 151 -3.51 -0.73 18.61
C ARG A 151 -2.25 -0.23 19.30
N LEU A 152 -2.23 1.02 19.79
CA LEU A 152 -1.10 1.59 20.52
C LEU A 152 -1.13 1.13 22.00
N ASP A 153 -0.96 -0.17 22.25
CA ASP A 153 -0.78 -0.75 23.59
C ASP A 153 0.60 -0.43 24.21
N GLY A 154 1.31 0.57 23.69
CA GLY A 154 2.66 0.94 24.13
C GLY A 154 3.13 2.29 23.58
N GLU A 155 4.34 2.72 23.98
CA GLU A 155 4.93 3.95 23.44
C GLU A 155 5.26 3.82 21.95
N PRO A 156 4.96 4.86 21.13
CA PRO A 156 5.31 4.88 19.73
C PRO A 156 6.82 4.63 19.50
N GLY A 157 7.16 3.72 18.60
CA GLY A 157 8.55 3.37 18.28
C GLY A 157 9.14 2.25 19.12
N GLN A 158 8.39 1.67 20.06
CA GLN A 158 8.80 0.44 20.76
C GLN A 158 8.62 -0.80 19.88
N MET A 159 9.44 -1.82 20.16
CA MET A 159 9.29 -3.15 19.57
C MET A 159 8.00 -3.77 20.10
N GLN A 160 7.10 -4.11 19.19
CA GLN A 160 5.89 -4.86 19.48
C GLN A 160 6.15 -6.35 19.25
N VAL A 161 5.49 -7.22 19.99
CA VAL A 161 5.51 -8.66 19.73
C VAL A 161 4.24 -9.02 18.96
N GLY A 162 4.41 -9.73 17.86
CA GLY A 162 3.29 -10.14 17.02
C GLY A 162 3.71 -11.15 15.95
N SER A 163 2.77 -11.54 15.13
CA SER A 163 2.99 -12.47 14.03
C SER A 163 2.97 -11.76 12.69
N VAL A 164 3.89 -12.14 11.82
CA VAL A 164 3.93 -11.71 10.43
C VAL A 164 3.86 -12.93 9.52
N GLY A 165 3.01 -12.85 8.51
CA GLY A 165 2.89 -13.88 7.48
C GLY A 165 3.18 -13.31 6.10
N PHE A 166 3.80 -14.14 5.27
CA PHE A 166 3.92 -13.94 3.83
C PHE A 166 3.25 -15.11 3.12
N VAL A 167 2.45 -14.81 2.11
CA VAL A 167 1.87 -15.80 1.20
C VAL A 167 2.23 -15.42 -0.23
N ASP A 168 2.86 -16.33 -0.95
CA ASP A 168 3.41 -16.15 -2.28
C ASP A 168 2.77 -17.13 -3.26
N LEU A 169 2.29 -16.63 -4.39
CA LEU A 169 1.70 -17.44 -5.46
C LEU A 169 2.80 -18.20 -6.19
N THR A 170 2.63 -19.49 -6.35
CA THR A 170 3.62 -20.31 -7.03
C THR A 170 3.30 -20.49 -8.51
N GLY A 171 4.25 -20.05 -9.37
CA GLY A 171 4.13 -20.20 -10.83
C GLY A 171 3.27 -19.13 -11.51
N SER A 172 2.99 -18.02 -10.86
CA SER A 172 2.29 -16.83 -11.38
C SER A 172 2.87 -16.31 -12.68
N THR A 173 4.20 -16.18 -12.79
CA THR A 173 4.90 -15.77 -14.01
C THR A 173 4.56 -16.68 -15.20
N LYS A 174 4.62 -18.01 -15.00
CA LYS A 174 4.25 -18.97 -16.05
C LYS A 174 2.75 -18.94 -16.36
N ALA A 175 1.91 -18.67 -15.36
CA ALA A 175 0.48 -18.51 -15.57
C ALA A 175 0.19 -17.27 -16.41
N THR A 176 0.86 -16.14 -16.11
CA THR A 176 0.75 -14.90 -16.91
C THR A 176 1.21 -15.09 -18.35
N GLU A 177 2.35 -15.77 -18.57
CA GLU A 177 2.83 -16.09 -19.92
C GLU A 177 1.85 -16.96 -20.72
N ARG A 178 1.17 -17.88 -20.05
CA ARG A 178 0.25 -18.84 -20.70
C ARG A 178 -1.15 -18.27 -20.93
N LEU A 179 -1.70 -17.52 -19.95
CA LEU A 179 -3.10 -17.09 -19.93
C LEU A 179 -3.30 -15.64 -20.32
N GLY A 180 -2.21 -14.87 -20.34
CA GLY A 180 -2.25 -13.43 -20.57
C GLY A 180 -2.62 -12.60 -19.32
N THR A 181 -2.40 -11.30 -19.46
CA THR A 181 -2.65 -10.32 -18.38
C THR A 181 -4.13 -10.22 -18.03
N ASP A 182 -5.00 -10.37 -19.04
CA ASP A 182 -6.46 -10.21 -18.89
C ASP A 182 -7.08 -11.27 -17.96
N ALA A 183 -6.52 -12.48 -17.94
CA ALA A 183 -6.93 -13.52 -17.02
C ALA A 183 -6.26 -13.36 -15.64
N MET A 184 -5.02 -12.88 -15.63
CA MET A 184 -4.22 -12.80 -14.40
C MET A 184 -4.65 -11.65 -13.48
N VAL A 185 -4.98 -10.47 -14.03
CA VAL A 185 -5.35 -9.29 -13.24
C VAL A 185 -6.60 -9.57 -12.37
N PRO A 186 -7.72 -10.11 -12.88
CA PRO A 186 -8.85 -10.47 -12.03
C PRO A 186 -8.53 -11.53 -10.98
N ALA A 187 -7.63 -12.47 -11.29
CA ALA A 187 -7.23 -13.51 -10.35
C ALA A 187 -6.39 -12.93 -9.20
N LEU A 188 -5.46 -12.02 -9.49
CA LEU A 188 -4.71 -11.29 -8.46
C LEU A 188 -5.63 -10.42 -7.60
N THR A 189 -6.62 -9.74 -8.19
CA THR A 189 -7.61 -8.96 -7.44
C THR A 189 -8.34 -9.85 -6.42
N ARG A 190 -8.80 -11.05 -6.82
CA ARG A 190 -9.43 -11.97 -5.87
C ARG A 190 -8.48 -12.43 -4.76
N PHE A 191 -7.22 -12.70 -5.08
CA PHE A 191 -6.20 -13.05 -4.09
C PHE A 191 -6.00 -11.94 -3.06
N GLU A 192 -5.93 -10.69 -3.51
CA GLU A 192 -5.80 -9.51 -2.66
C GLU A 192 -7.03 -9.31 -1.77
N GLU A 193 -8.25 -9.49 -2.31
CA GLU A 193 -9.51 -9.43 -1.57
C GLU A 193 -9.57 -10.51 -0.49
N TRP A 194 -9.25 -11.76 -0.81
CA TRP A 194 -9.19 -12.84 0.17
C TRP A 194 -8.16 -12.60 1.28
N ALA A 195 -6.97 -12.12 0.90
CA ALA A 195 -5.94 -11.79 1.88
C ALA A 195 -6.38 -10.70 2.85
N ALA A 196 -7.04 -9.65 2.34
CA ALA A 196 -7.56 -8.57 3.17
C ALA A 196 -8.69 -9.05 4.10
N GLU A 197 -9.67 -9.79 3.56
CA GLU A 197 -10.79 -10.37 4.32
C GLU A 197 -10.28 -11.27 5.46
N LEU A 198 -9.39 -12.21 5.15
CA LEU A 198 -8.89 -13.17 6.11
C LEU A 198 -8.01 -12.52 7.19
N ALA A 199 -7.14 -11.59 6.79
CA ALA A 199 -6.28 -10.91 7.74
C ALA A 199 -7.09 -10.05 8.73
N VAL A 200 -8.08 -9.29 8.24
CA VAL A 200 -8.98 -8.48 9.09
C VAL A 200 -9.86 -9.37 9.96
N GLY A 201 -10.43 -10.44 9.40
CA GLY A 201 -11.24 -11.41 10.15
C GLY A 201 -10.48 -12.11 11.29
N ALA A 202 -9.18 -12.24 11.17
CA ALA A 202 -8.27 -12.78 12.20
C ALA A 202 -7.75 -11.69 13.18
N GLY A 203 -8.33 -10.50 13.19
CA GLY A 203 -7.89 -9.39 14.05
C GLY A 203 -6.56 -8.73 13.62
N GLY A 204 -6.08 -9.06 12.43
CA GLY A 204 -4.86 -8.54 11.84
C GLY A 204 -5.12 -7.51 10.74
N ARG A 205 -4.16 -7.38 9.82
CA ARG A 205 -4.28 -6.55 8.61
C ARG A 205 -3.25 -6.93 7.57
N VAL A 206 -3.55 -6.66 6.32
CA VAL A 206 -2.54 -6.63 5.26
C VAL A 206 -1.63 -5.41 5.48
N VAL A 207 -0.34 -5.61 5.31
CA VAL A 207 0.68 -4.55 5.36
C VAL A 207 0.93 -4.02 3.95
N LYS A 208 1.21 -4.93 3.01
CA LYS A 208 1.50 -4.59 1.61
C LYS A 208 1.40 -5.81 0.71
N TYR A 209 1.22 -5.54 -0.58
CA TYR A 209 1.39 -6.50 -1.65
C TYR A 209 2.73 -6.27 -2.34
N ILE A 210 3.42 -7.33 -2.71
CA ILE A 210 4.75 -7.30 -3.34
C ILE A 210 4.68 -8.18 -4.59
N GLY A 211 4.14 -7.61 -5.68
CA GLY A 211 3.83 -8.40 -6.87
C GLY A 211 2.71 -9.40 -6.58
N ASP A 212 3.03 -10.68 -6.61
CA ASP A 212 2.13 -11.80 -6.34
C ASP A 212 2.27 -12.37 -4.92
N GLU A 213 2.93 -11.64 -4.04
CA GLU A 213 3.09 -11.96 -2.63
C GLU A 213 2.35 -10.95 -1.75
N VAL A 214 1.74 -11.41 -0.67
CA VAL A 214 1.13 -10.57 0.36
C VAL A 214 1.87 -10.69 1.68
N MET A 215 2.13 -9.55 2.32
CA MET A 215 2.59 -9.46 3.70
C MET A 215 1.43 -9.02 4.60
N PHE A 216 1.17 -9.75 5.68
CA PHE A 216 0.14 -9.40 6.65
C PHE A 216 0.64 -9.56 8.09
N LEU A 217 -0.03 -8.90 9.01
CA LEU A 217 0.17 -9.02 10.45
C LEU A 217 -1.04 -9.68 11.11
N SER A 218 -0.78 -10.35 12.22
CA SER A 218 -1.80 -10.96 13.07
C SER A 218 -1.36 -10.89 14.54
N PRO A 219 -2.30 -10.86 15.49
CA PRO A 219 -1.94 -10.75 16.91
C PRO A 219 -1.10 -11.93 17.39
N ASP A 220 -1.38 -13.14 16.94
CA ASP A 220 -0.71 -14.36 17.37
C ASP A 220 -0.39 -15.32 16.22
N LEU A 221 0.40 -16.34 16.50
CA LEU A 221 0.87 -17.30 15.50
C LEU A 221 -0.23 -18.24 15.01
N VAL A 222 -1.20 -18.59 15.85
CA VAL A 222 -2.32 -19.47 15.47
C VAL A 222 -3.20 -18.75 14.46
N ALA A 223 -3.60 -17.51 14.76
CA ALA A 223 -4.40 -16.70 13.88
C ALA A 223 -3.67 -16.43 12.55
N ALA A 224 -2.38 -16.06 12.58
CA ALA A 224 -1.57 -15.86 11.38
C ALA A 224 -1.47 -17.10 10.50
N THR A 225 -1.29 -18.26 11.14
CA THR A 225 -1.20 -19.54 10.42
C THR A 225 -2.55 -19.92 9.83
N GLY A 226 -3.67 -19.65 10.51
CA GLY A 226 -5.02 -19.84 10.01
C GLY A 226 -5.27 -19.04 8.73
N VAL A 227 -4.89 -17.75 8.72
CA VAL A 227 -4.96 -16.90 7.51
C VAL A 227 -4.16 -17.51 6.37
N ALA A 228 -2.92 -17.95 6.64
CA ALA A 228 -2.06 -18.51 5.60
C ALA A 228 -2.61 -19.82 5.01
N ILE A 229 -3.17 -20.71 5.83
CA ILE A 229 -3.78 -21.98 5.38
C ILE A 229 -4.99 -21.69 4.51
N GLU A 230 -5.95 -20.91 5.02
CA GLU A 230 -7.19 -20.61 4.32
C GLU A 230 -6.91 -19.91 2.97
N LEU A 231 -5.93 -19.00 2.93
CA LEU A 231 -5.56 -18.33 1.69
C LEU A 231 -4.93 -19.30 0.68
N ILE A 232 -4.07 -20.24 1.13
CA ILE A 232 -3.52 -21.31 0.29
C ILE A 232 -4.63 -22.20 -0.27
N ASP A 233 -5.62 -22.56 0.54
CA ASP A 233 -6.72 -23.43 0.14
C ASP A 233 -7.60 -22.75 -0.91
N ARG A 234 -7.99 -21.48 -0.71
CA ARG A 234 -8.74 -20.69 -1.71
C ARG A 234 -7.96 -20.53 -3.03
N VAL A 235 -6.66 -20.29 -2.96
CA VAL A 235 -5.78 -20.23 -4.14
C VAL A 235 -5.73 -21.59 -4.83
N GLY A 236 -5.72 -22.69 -4.08
CA GLY A 236 -5.72 -24.05 -4.62
C GLY A 236 -6.99 -24.39 -5.42
N GLU A 237 -8.12 -23.80 -5.06
CA GLU A 237 -9.41 -23.95 -5.73
C GLU A 237 -9.58 -23.00 -6.93
N ASP A 238 -8.77 -21.94 -7.03
CA ASP A 238 -8.86 -20.98 -8.14
C ASP A 238 -8.31 -21.57 -9.45
N PRO A 239 -9.07 -21.48 -10.54
CA PRO A 239 -8.70 -22.09 -11.82
C PRO A 239 -7.46 -21.45 -12.47
N VAL A 240 -7.11 -20.21 -12.08
CA VAL A 240 -5.99 -19.44 -12.64
C VAL A 240 -4.75 -19.55 -11.75
N LEU A 241 -4.89 -19.29 -10.43
CA LEU A 241 -3.78 -19.18 -9.47
C LEU A 241 -3.17 -20.52 -9.08
N ARG A 242 -4.01 -21.52 -8.77
CA ARG A 242 -3.71 -22.94 -8.54
C ARG A 242 -2.90 -23.28 -7.32
N SER A 243 -1.93 -22.50 -6.89
CA SER A 243 -1.09 -22.84 -5.75
C SER A 243 -0.40 -21.64 -5.14
N ALA A 244 -0.28 -21.65 -3.82
CA ALA A 244 0.52 -20.70 -3.04
C ALA A 244 1.34 -21.44 -1.99
N ARG A 245 2.23 -20.71 -1.34
CA ARG A 245 3.05 -21.16 -0.22
C ARG A 245 3.14 -20.06 0.82
N ALA A 246 3.41 -20.40 2.08
CA ALA A 246 3.46 -19.40 3.13
C ALA A 246 4.64 -19.57 4.09
N GLY A 247 5.04 -18.44 4.66
CA GLY A 247 5.98 -18.35 5.76
C GLY A 247 5.40 -17.48 6.86
N VAL A 248 5.35 -17.99 8.10
CA VAL A 248 4.80 -17.27 9.25
C VAL A 248 5.82 -17.26 10.38
N ALA A 249 6.04 -16.09 11.00
CA ALA A 249 6.92 -15.97 12.14
C ALA A 249 6.30 -15.11 13.24
N HIS A 250 6.56 -15.49 14.49
CA HIS A 250 6.15 -14.72 15.67
C HIS A 250 7.37 -14.22 16.43
N GLY A 251 7.31 -12.97 16.88
CA GLY A 251 8.39 -12.36 17.64
C GLY A 251 8.38 -10.84 17.58
N PRO A 252 9.50 -10.19 17.92
CA PRO A 252 9.59 -8.73 17.95
C PRO A 252 9.52 -8.12 16.55
N LEU A 253 8.72 -7.10 16.43
CA LEU A 253 8.44 -6.32 15.22
C LEU A 253 8.70 -4.84 15.48
N LEU A 254 9.31 -4.15 14.54
CA LEU A 254 9.53 -2.71 14.57
C LEU A 254 8.68 -2.03 13.49
N SER A 255 7.78 -1.15 13.92
CA SER A 255 7.02 -0.31 13.01
C SER A 255 7.81 0.95 12.66
N ARG A 256 7.91 1.26 11.37
CA ARG A 256 8.50 2.50 10.88
C ARG A 256 7.87 2.90 9.54
N ASP A 257 7.43 4.15 9.45
CA ASP A 257 6.93 4.72 8.18
C ASP A 257 5.73 3.96 7.58
N GLY A 258 4.90 3.36 8.42
CA GLY A 258 3.75 2.53 7.99
C GLY A 258 4.12 1.11 7.56
N ASP A 259 5.40 0.77 7.51
CA ASP A 259 5.93 -0.56 7.22
C ASP A 259 6.48 -1.24 8.49
N TRP A 260 6.80 -2.53 8.38
CA TRP A 260 7.29 -3.35 9.47
C TRP A 260 8.64 -3.97 9.15
N TYR A 261 9.50 -3.99 10.15
CA TYR A 261 10.90 -4.41 10.03
C TYR A 261 11.31 -5.31 11.20
N GLY A 262 12.45 -5.95 11.05
CA GLY A 262 13.08 -6.73 12.11
C GLY A 262 13.37 -8.16 11.73
N SER A 263 14.00 -8.90 12.65
CA SER A 263 14.38 -10.29 12.45
C SER A 263 13.19 -11.22 12.19
N THR A 264 12.04 -10.93 12.80
CA THR A 264 10.80 -11.68 12.62
C THR A 264 10.26 -11.55 11.20
N VAL A 265 10.24 -10.31 10.65
CA VAL A 265 9.83 -10.06 9.25
C VAL A 265 10.76 -10.78 8.28
N ASN A 266 12.08 -10.65 8.49
CA ASN A 266 13.07 -11.31 7.66
C ASN A 266 12.96 -12.84 7.75
N LEU A 267 12.66 -13.38 8.94
CA LEU A 267 12.45 -14.81 9.12
C LEU A 267 11.23 -15.27 8.32
N ALA A 268 10.06 -14.62 8.45
CA ALA A 268 8.85 -15.01 7.73
C ALA A 268 9.07 -14.97 6.19
N ALA A 269 9.73 -13.92 5.68
CA ALA A 269 10.09 -13.81 4.26
C ALA A 269 11.01 -14.97 3.80
N ARG A 270 11.98 -15.41 4.64
CA ARG A 270 12.82 -16.58 4.30
C ARG A 270 12.09 -17.90 4.43
N LEU A 271 11.07 -17.97 5.28
CA LEU A 271 10.23 -19.16 5.41
C LEU A 271 9.36 -19.37 4.17
N VAL A 272 8.73 -18.32 3.63
CA VAL A 272 7.94 -18.42 2.41
C VAL A 272 8.80 -18.86 1.22
N ASP A 273 10.00 -18.28 1.05
CA ASP A 273 10.95 -18.71 0.02
C ASP A 273 11.26 -20.21 0.07
N ARG A 274 11.32 -20.78 1.29
CA ARG A 274 11.66 -22.18 1.54
C ARG A 274 10.47 -23.11 1.51
N ALA A 275 9.28 -22.59 1.68
CA ALA A 275 8.05 -23.40 1.70
C ALA A 275 7.80 -24.04 0.33
N LYS A 276 7.29 -25.26 0.36
CA LYS A 276 6.82 -25.93 -0.86
C LYS A 276 5.42 -25.42 -1.21
N PRO A 277 5.01 -25.51 -2.47
CA PRO A 277 3.63 -25.25 -2.86
C PRO A 277 2.65 -26.04 -1.97
N GLY A 278 1.60 -25.40 -1.51
CA GLY A 278 0.59 -25.96 -0.60
C GLY A 278 1.01 -26.06 0.87
N ALA A 279 2.20 -25.55 1.25
CA ALA A 279 2.70 -25.69 2.61
C ALA A 279 2.89 -24.33 3.31
N VAL A 280 2.67 -24.33 4.62
CA VAL A 280 3.03 -23.26 5.54
C VAL A 280 4.25 -23.68 6.35
N LEU A 281 5.32 -22.88 6.32
CA LEU A 281 6.43 -22.99 7.29
C LEU A 281 6.24 -21.93 8.36
N LEU A 282 6.39 -22.32 9.61
CA LEU A 282 6.23 -21.40 10.73
C LEU A 282 7.34 -21.54 11.77
N SER A 283 7.58 -20.47 12.50
CA SER A 283 8.58 -20.39 13.57
C SER A 283 8.23 -19.27 14.57
N GLY A 284 8.59 -19.49 15.82
CA GLY A 284 8.36 -18.55 16.91
C GLY A 284 7.76 -19.24 18.13
N GLU A 285 7.57 -18.45 19.17
CA GLU A 285 6.87 -18.90 20.37
C GLU A 285 5.44 -19.30 20.03
N GLY A 286 4.93 -20.38 20.63
CA GLY A 286 3.60 -20.92 20.34
C GLY A 286 3.51 -21.80 19.08
N ALA A 287 4.59 -22.00 18.31
CA ALA A 287 4.54 -22.82 17.10
C ALA A 287 4.10 -24.28 17.33
N SER A 288 4.39 -24.83 18.51
CA SER A 288 3.94 -26.17 18.93
C SER A 288 2.44 -26.25 19.25
N GLU A 289 1.81 -25.12 19.49
CA GLU A 289 0.38 -25.02 19.84
C GLU A 289 -0.50 -24.87 18.61
N VAL A 290 0.10 -24.57 17.44
CA VAL A 290 -0.63 -24.42 16.18
C VAL A 290 -1.19 -25.79 15.74
N PRO A 291 -2.49 -25.93 15.56
CA PRO A 291 -3.11 -27.19 15.15
C PRO A 291 -2.54 -27.72 13.82
N GLY A 292 -2.16 -28.99 13.81
CA GLY A 292 -1.60 -29.64 12.62
C GLY A 292 -0.13 -29.32 12.32
N ALA A 293 0.52 -28.52 13.14
CA ALA A 293 1.93 -28.20 12.95
C ALA A 293 2.84 -29.41 13.32
N VAL A 294 3.74 -29.75 12.42
CA VAL A 294 4.70 -30.84 12.58
C VAL A 294 6.10 -30.27 12.69
N ALA A 295 6.80 -30.59 13.78
CA ALA A 295 8.17 -30.14 14.00
C ALA A 295 9.12 -30.65 12.91
N ARG A 296 9.97 -29.76 12.42
CA ARG A 296 11.04 -30.05 11.44
C ARG A 296 12.44 -29.92 12.05
N GLY A 297 12.49 -29.62 13.35
CA GLY A 297 13.70 -29.38 14.10
C GLY A 297 14.43 -28.08 13.73
N ARG A 298 15.59 -27.89 14.37
CA ARG A 298 16.37 -26.64 14.16
C ARG A 298 17.10 -26.66 12.83
N ARG A 299 16.83 -25.66 12.01
CA ARG A 299 17.39 -25.49 10.66
C ARG A 299 18.15 -24.18 10.53
N ARG A 300 19.19 -24.19 9.69
CA ARG A 300 19.86 -22.96 9.27
C ARG A 300 19.03 -22.31 8.17
N ILE A 301 18.66 -21.07 8.38
CA ILE A 301 17.98 -20.22 7.41
C ILE A 301 19.02 -19.26 6.83
N ARG A 302 18.95 -19.03 5.53
CA ARG A 302 19.87 -18.11 4.84
C ARG A 302 19.80 -16.73 5.48
N ASP A 303 20.97 -16.09 5.63
CA ASP A 303 21.11 -14.73 6.17
C ASP A 303 20.67 -14.56 7.65
N LEU A 304 20.38 -15.67 8.37
CA LEU A 304 20.16 -15.64 9.81
C LEU A 304 21.37 -16.24 10.55
N PRO A 305 21.83 -15.58 11.64
CA PRO A 305 23.05 -16.03 12.34
C PRO A 305 22.83 -17.35 13.07
N GLU A 306 21.62 -17.62 13.55
CA GLU A 306 21.29 -18.78 14.36
C GLU A 306 20.41 -19.79 13.64
N ARG A 307 20.43 -21.05 14.15
CA ARG A 307 19.48 -22.06 13.72
C ARG A 307 18.11 -21.78 14.34
N VAL A 308 17.09 -21.82 13.53
CA VAL A 308 15.70 -21.55 13.89
C VAL A 308 14.94 -22.87 13.99
N GLU A 309 14.10 -23.00 15.00
CA GLU A 309 13.17 -24.12 15.12
C GLU A 309 12.03 -23.94 14.12
N LEU A 310 11.83 -24.96 13.27
CA LEU A 310 10.85 -24.92 12.20
C LEU A 310 9.73 -25.90 12.44
N TRP A 311 8.54 -25.48 12.09
CA TRP A 311 7.33 -26.26 12.03
C TRP A 311 6.73 -26.19 10.63
N ARG A 312 5.90 -27.15 10.25
CA ARG A 312 5.27 -27.22 8.94
C ARG A 312 3.84 -27.72 9.05
N ILE A 313 2.96 -27.14 8.21
CA ILE A 313 1.62 -27.61 7.89
C ILE A 313 1.55 -27.82 6.38
N GLY A 314 0.86 -28.89 5.95
CA GLY A 314 0.75 -29.26 4.53
C GLY A 314 1.92 -30.06 3.98
#